data_20083afaf8eaeb8c625c9234a21173f6
#
_entry.id   20083afaf8eaeb8c625c9234a21173f6
#
_cell.length_a   1.000
_cell.length_b   1.000
_cell.length_c   1.000
_cell.angle_alpha   90.00
_cell.angle_beta   90.00
_cell.angle_gamma   90.00
#
_symmetry.space_group_name_H-M   'P 1'
#
loop_
_entity.id
_entity.type
_entity.pdbx_description
1 polymer ?
#
loop_
_entity_poly.entity_id
_entity_poly.type
_entity_poly.pdbx_seq_one_letter_code
_entity_poly.pdbx_strand_id
1 'polypeptide(L)'
;MHHPANPVLDVRQLSVAYGKVEAVSNISLTVGEGQIATVIGPNGAGKTTLLSAIMGLLESRGDMVFAGEPQPTPEVETLVARGLCLVPEKRELFAEMSVEDNLLLGAFQRHRLGHRDHASTMEEVYALFPRLKERRKQAAGTMSGGERQMLAVGRALMGKPKLLMLD
;
A
#
# COMPACT_ATOMS: atom_id res chain seq x y z
N MET A 1 2.13 20.33 16.02
CA MET A 1 1.73 19.37 14.94
C MET A 1 0.23 19.45 14.81
N HIS A 2 -0.27 19.70 13.60
CA HIS A 2 -1.72 19.81 13.37
C HIS A 2 -2.26 18.38 13.26
N HIS A 3 -2.94 17.88 14.28
CA HIS A 3 -3.66 16.61 14.19
C HIS A 3 -4.91 16.85 13.34
N PRO A 4 -5.10 16.12 12.22
CA PRO A 4 -6.33 16.23 11.46
C PRO A 4 -7.52 15.77 12.31
N ALA A 5 -8.65 16.45 12.18
CA ALA A 5 -9.85 16.17 12.98
C ALA A 5 -10.41 14.75 12.77
N ASN A 6 -10.11 14.13 11.61
CA ASN A 6 -10.49 12.75 11.27
C ASN A 6 -9.34 12.09 10.46
N PRO A 7 -8.35 11.48 11.13
CA PRO A 7 -7.25 10.83 10.43
C PRO A 7 -7.71 9.54 9.73
N VAL A 8 -7.17 9.31 8.53
CA VAL A 8 -7.32 8.01 7.83
C VAL A 8 -6.52 6.94 8.54
N LEU A 9 -5.33 7.29 9.04
CA LEU A 9 -4.48 6.43 9.87
C LEU A 9 -4.01 7.20 11.11
N ASP A 10 -4.17 6.57 12.27
CA ASP A 10 -3.61 7.05 13.55
C ASP A 10 -2.89 5.88 14.23
N VAL A 11 -1.58 6.00 14.37
CA VAL A 11 -0.70 5.01 15.00
C VAL A 11 -0.12 5.62 16.24
N ARG A 12 -0.21 4.93 17.40
CA ARG A 12 0.25 5.41 18.67
C ARG A 12 1.17 4.40 19.34
N GLN A 13 2.37 4.86 19.69
CA GLN A 13 3.36 4.11 20.46
C GLN A 13 3.67 2.72 19.85
N LEU A 14 3.67 2.61 18.51
CA LEU A 14 3.91 1.36 17.82
C LEU A 14 5.37 0.94 17.98
N SER A 15 5.55 -0.29 18.42
CA SER A 15 6.86 -0.94 18.59
C SER A 15 6.84 -2.33 17.97
N VAL A 16 7.95 -2.70 17.31
CA VAL A 16 8.13 -4.00 16.67
C VAL A 16 9.48 -4.59 17.07
N ALA A 17 9.49 -5.85 17.48
CA ALA A 17 10.70 -6.55 17.87
C ALA A 17 10.87 -7.87 17.11
N TYR A 18 12.09 -8.17 16.68
CA TYR A 18 12.49 -9.47 16.16
C TYR A 18 13.24 -10.24 17.26
N GLY A 19 12.50 -11.12 17.95
CA GLY A 19 13.01 -11.80 19.15
C GLY A 19 13.33 -10.76 20.24
N LYS A 20 14.62 -10.59 20.58
CA LYS A 20 15.09 -9.65 21.59
C LYS A 20 15.53 -8.29 21.03
N VAL A 21 15.51 -8.12 19.73
CA VAL A 21 15.97 -6.87 19.06
C VAL A 21 14.76 -6.03 18.68
N GLU A 22 14.64 -4.85 19.29
CA GLU A 22 13.62 -3.87 18.93
C GLU A 22 14.05 -3.14 17.65
N ALA A 23 13.29 -3.32 16.57
CA ALA A 23 13.56 -2.71 15.27
C ALA A 23 12.81 -1.38 15.07
N VAL A 24 11.66 -1.22 15.74
CA VAL A 24 10.87 0.01 15.77
C VAL A 24 10.46 0.23 17.22
N SER A 25 10.67 1.42 17.75
CA SER A 25 10.40 1.75 19.15
C SER A 25 9.52 2.99 19.28
N ASN A 26 8.35 2.81 19.88
CA ASN A 26 7.46 3.88 20.32
C ASN A 26 7.15 4.94 19.24
N ILE A 27 6.86 4.51 18.01
CA ILE A 27 6.55 5.41 16.90
C ILE A 27 5.08 5.81 16.95
N SER A 28 4.82 7.11 16.83
CA SER A 28 3.48 7.65 16.67
C SER A 28 3.42 8.50 15.41
N LEU A 29 2.41 8.28 14.56
CA LEU A 29 2.18 9.06 13.36
C LEU A 29 0.70 9.13 13.03
N THR A 30 0.30 10.19 12.35
CA THR A 30 -1.08 10.41 11.93
C THR A 30 -1.09 10.86 10.48
N VAL A 31 -1.99 10.29 9.67
CA VAL A 31 -2.18 10.66 8.26
C VAL A 31 -3.64 11.02 8.04
N GLY A 32 -3.90 12.24 7.60
CA GLY A 32 -5.24 12.72 7.23
C GLY A 32 -5.61 12.38 5.79
N GLU A 33 -6.88 12.55 5.46
CA GLU A 33 -7.37 12.41 4.09
C GLU A 33 -6.71 13.46 3.17
N GLY A 34 -6.26 13.02 1.99
CA GLY A 34 -5.58 13.87 1.01
C GLY A 34 -4.17 14.32 1.42
N GLN A 35 -3.62 13.80 2.51
CA GLN A 35 -2.27 14.11 2.97
C GLN A 35 -1.24 13.13 2.41
N ILE A 36 -0.02 13.64 2.20
CA ILE A 36 1.18 12.86 1.94
C ILE A 36 2.05 12.92 3.19
N ALA A 37 2.35 11.76 3.76
CA ALA A 37 3.29 11.62 4.87
C ALA A 37 4.56 10.90 4.39
N THR A 38 5.73 11.39 4.80
CA THR A 38 7.02 10.79 4.44
C THR A 38 7.73 10.31 5.69
N VAL A 39 8.15 9.04 5.69
CA VAL A 39 8.99 8.46 6.73
C VAL A 39 10.44 8.54 6.28
N ILE A 40 11.24 9.36 6.97
CA ILE A 40 12.64 9.62 6.64
C ILE A 40 13.53 8.96 7.67
N GLY A 41 14.62 8.34 7.20
CA GLY A 41 15.64 7.73 8.05
C GLY A 41 16.67 6.97 7.23
N PRO A 42 17.86 6.65 7.81
CA PRO A 42 18.88 5.88 7.12
C PRO A 42 18.39 4.46 6.79
N ASN A 43 19.16 3.75 5.95
CA ASN A 43 18.90 2.34 5.70
C ASN A 43 19.08 1.54 7.01
N GLY A 44 18.16 0.63 7.26
CA GLY A 44 18.13 -0.12 8.53
C GLY A 44 17.42 0.59 9.69
N ALA A 45 16.88 1.79 9.51
CA ALA A 45 16.14 2.52 10.57
C ALA A 45 14.74 1.96 10.87
N GLY A 46 14.35 0.82 10.28
CA GLY A 46 13.05 0.20 10.55
C GLY A 46 11.88 0.72 9.70
N LYS A 47 12.13 1.48 8.60
CA LYS A 47 11.05 2.01 7.75
C LYS A 47 10.15 0.91 7.17
N THR A 48 10.74 -0.09 6.51
CA THR A 48 10.03 -1.27 5.98
C THR A 48 9.32 -2.04 7.10
N THR A 49 9.96 -2.18 8.27
CA THR A 49 9.37 -2.83 9.43
C THR A 49 8.12 -2.09 9.93
N LEU A 50 8.18 -0.76 9.99
CA LEU A 50 7.05 0.09 10.36
C LEU A 50 5.87 -0.10 9.39
N LEU A 51 6.12 0.00 8.08
CA LEU A 51 5.07 -0.17 7.06
C LEU A 51 4.48 -1.59 7.08
N SER A 52 5.33 -2.60 7.27
CA SER A 52 4.91 -4.00 7.40
C SER A 52 4.04 -4.24 8.64
N ALA A 53 4.37 -3.61 9.76
CA ALA A 53 3.57 -3.69 10.98
C ALA A 53 2.21 -3.00 10.84
N ILE A 54 2.18 -1.81 10.23
CA ILE A 54 0.92 -1.10 9.93
C ILE A 54 0.05 -1.95 9.00
N MET A 55 0.64 -2.67 8.05
CA MET A 55 -0.07 -3.58 7.14
C MET A 55 -0.53 -4.88 7.81
N GLY A 56 -0.14 -5.16 9.06
CA GLY A 56 -0.47 -6.40 9.76
C GLY A 56 0.38 -7.60 9.34
N LEU A 57 1.51 -7.38 8.64
CA LEU A 57 2.46 -8.42 8.24
C LEU A 57 3.42 -8.83 9.37
N LEU A 58 3.53 -8.01 10.40
CA LEU A 58 4.39 -8.22 11.56
C LEU A 58 3.61 -7.95 12.84
N GLU A 59 3.85 -8.74 13.86
CA GLU A 59 3.32 -8.46 15.21
C GLU A 59 3.91 -7.16 15.74
N SER A 60 3.05 -6.34 16.33
CA SER A 60 3.44 -5.06 16.91
C SER A 60 2.72 -4.81 18.23
N ARG A 61 3.28 -3.92 19.06
CA ARG A 61 2.63 -3.38 20.25
C ARG A 61 2.29 -1.92 19.99
N GLY A 62 1.28 -1.41 20.65
CA GLY A 62 0.76 -0.06 20.47
C GLY A 62 -0.64 -0.09 19.86
N ASP A 63 -1.19 1.10 19.61
CA ASP A 63 -2.55 1.24 19.09
C ASP A 63 -2.54 1.69 17.65
N MET A 64 -3.46 1.17 16.86
CA MET A 64 -3.70 1.61 15.50
C MET A 64 -5.19 1.81 15.25
N VAL A 65 -5.54 2.94 14.64
CA VAL A 65 -6.89 3.23 14.14
C VAL A 65 -6.76 3.45 12.62
N PHE A 66 -7.51 2.72 11.83
CA PHE A 66 -7.56 2.88 10.39
C PHE A 66 -9.00 3.12 9.92
N ALA A 67 -9.21 4.19 9.15
CA ALA A 67 -10.52 4.61 8.65
C ALA A 67 -11.58 4.71 9.76
N GLY A 68 -11.18 5.26 10.92
CA GLY A 68 -12.03 5.47 12.08
C GLY A 68 -12.26 4.23 12.96
N GLU A 69 -11.69 3.07 12.62
CA GLU A 69 -11.88 1.83 13.37
C GLU A 69 -10.59 1.35 14.04
N PRO A 70 -10.62 1.03 15.35
CA PRO A 70 -9.49 0.44 16.05
C PRO A 70 -9.09 -0.90 15.45
N GLN A 71 -7.77 -1.14 15.37
CA GLN A 71 -7.16 -2.36 14.86
C GLN A 71 -6.32 -3.03 15.96
N PRO A 72 -6.94 -3.68 16.96
CA PRO A 72 -6.20 -4.27 18.07
C PRO A 72 -5.31 -5.44 17.64
N THR A 73 -5.70 -6.14 16.60
CA THR A 73 -4.93 -7.21 15.95
C THR A 73 -5.06 -6.99 14.45
N PRO A 74 -4.14 -6.23 13.82
CA PRO A 74 -4.22 -5.94 12.40
C PRO A 74 -4.11 -7.22 11.57
N GLU A 75 -5.11 -7.46 10.72
CA GLU A 75 -5.14 -8.61 9.78
C GLU A 75 -5.08 -8.07 8.35
N VAL A 76 -4.13 -8.58 7.56
CA VAL A 76 -3.84 -8.12 6.20
C VAL A 76 -5.10 -8.10 5.32
N GLU A 77 -5.86 -9.20 5.30
CA GLU A 77 -7.06 -9.33 4.47
C GLU A 77 -8.13 -8.31 4.85
N THR A 78 -8.31 -8.07 6.14
CA THR A 78 -9.26 -7.08 6.67
C THR A 78 -8.83 -5.67 6.29
N LEU A 79 -7.55 -5.33 6.46
CA LEU A 79 -7.00 -4.01 6.12
C LEU A 79 -7.07 -3.74 4.63
N VAL A 80 -6.73 -4.72 3.77
CA VAL A 80 -6.85 -4.62 2.31
C VAL A 80 -8.31 -4.41 1.90
N ALA A 81 -9.25 -5.17 2.46
CA ALA A 81 -10.66 -5.03 2.17
C ALA A 81 -11.21 -3.64 2.55
N ARG A 82 -10.63 -3.00 3.57
CA ARG A 82 -10.95 -1.64 4.02
C ARG A 82 -10.25 -0.54 3.23
N GLY A 83 -9.32 -0.90 2.35
CA GLY A 83 -8.63 0.02 1.46
C GLY A 83 -7.25 0.49 1.94
N LEU A 84 -6.58 -0.26 2.82
CA LEU A 84 -5.15 -0.08 3.08
C LEU A 84 -4.35 -0.88 2.05
N CYS A 85 -3.36 -0.27 1.43
CA CYS A 85 -2.51 -0.94 0.43
C CYS A 85 -1.04 -0.61 0.68
N LEU A 86 -0.18 -1.63 0.56
CA LEU A 86 1.27 -1.50 0.60
C LEU A 86 1.87 -1.95 -0.74
N VAL A 87 2.67 -1.09 -1.34
CA VAL A 87 3.56 -1.44 -2.46
C VAL A 87 4.94 -1.67 -1.89
N PRO A 88 5.43 -2.93 -1.85
CA PRO A 88 6.74 -3.24 -1.29
C PRO A 88 7.87 -2.82 -2.24
N GLU A 89 9.09 -2.63 -1.70
CA GLU A 89 10.29 -2.28 -2.46
C GLU A 89 10.55 -3.24 -3.64
N LYS A 90 10.34 -4.54 -3.43
CA LYS A 90 10.54 -5.58 -4.47
C LYS A 90 9.44 -5.61 -5.55
N ARG A 91 8.42 -4.75 -5.47
CA ARG A 91 7.31 -4.57 -6.42
C ARG A 91 6.41 -5.78 -6.64
N GLU A 92 6.91 -7.00 -6.50
CA GLU A 92 6.20 -8.29 -6.58
C GLU A 92 5.24 -8.40 -7.80
N LEU A 93 5.73 -7.99 -8.98
CA LEU A 93 4.99 -8.10 -10.23
C LEU A 93 5.08 -9.52 -10.80
N PHE A 94 4.03 -9.93 -11.49
CA PHE A 94 4.02 -11.17 -12.26
C PHE A 94 4.70 -10.93 -13.60
N ALA A 95 5.98 -11.29 -13.70
CA ALA A 95 6.86 -10.96 -14.82
C ALA A 95 6.37 -11.49 -16.17
N GLU A 96 5.78 -12.70 -16.17
CA GLU A 96 5.27 -13.37 -17.39
C GLU A 96 3.90 -12.85 -17.84
N MET A 97 3.19 -12.15 -16.97
CA MET A 97 1.89 -11.57 -17.29
C MET A 97 2.06 -10.21 -17.97
N SER A 98 1.07 -9.85 -18.79
CA SER A 98 1.03 -8.52 -19.41
C SER A 98 0.88 -7.40 -18.37
N VAL A 99 1.17 -6.17 -18.77
CA VAL A 99 0.90 -4.96 -17.98
C VAL A 99 -0.57 -4.90 -17.59
N GLU A 100 -1.47 -5.12 -18.57
CA GLU A 100 -2.92 -5.10 -18.38
C GLU A 100 -3.39 -6.15 -17.36
N ASP A 101 -2.88 -7.38 -17.45
CA ASP A 101 -3.23 -8.45 -16.51
C ASP A 101 -2.72 -8.17 -15.09
N ASN A 102 -1.50 -7.64 -14.96
CA ASN A 102 -0.98 -7.19 -13.67
C ASN A 102 -1.87 -6.12 -13.04
N LEU A 103 -2.36 -5.16 -13.82
CA LEU A 103 -3.30 -4.14 -13.34
C LEU A 103 -4.62 -4.76 -12.90
N LEU A 104 -5.21 -5.64 -13.71
CA LEU A 104 -6.48 -6.33 -13.42
C LEU A 104 -6.43 -7.09 -12.09
N LEU A 105 -5.29 -7.72 -11.76
CA LEU A 105 -5.11 -8.38 -10.47
C LEU A 105 -5.29 -7.42 -9.29
N GLY A 106 -4.93 -6.14 -9.43
CA GLY A 106 -5.15 -5.11 -8.41
C GLY A 106 -6.62 -4.84 -8.10
N ALA A 107 -7.51 -5.09 -9.06
CA ALA A 107 -8.95 -4.95 -8.87
C ALA A 107 -9.63 -6.17 -8.22
N PHE A 108 -8.89 -7.26 -7.98
CA PHE A 108 -9.46 -8.55 -7.55
C PHE A 108 -10.33 -8.43 -6.30
N GLN A 109 -9.85 -7.76 -5.24
CA GLN A 109 -10.60 -7.62 -3.99
C GLN A 109 -11.90 -6.84 -4.21
N ARG A 110 -11.87 -5.75 -4.98
CA ARG A 110 -13.07 -4.98 -5.33
C ARG A 110 -14.06 -5.83 -6.13
N HIS A 111 -13.55 -6.63 -7.06
CA HIS A 111 -14.39 -7.56 -7.84
C HIS A 111 -15.09 -8.58 -6.93
N ARG A 112 -14.38 -9.15 -5.94
CA ARG A 112 -14.98 -10.05 -4.92
C ARG A 112 -16.09 -9.35 -4.12
N LEU A 113 -15.94 -8.07 -3.83
CA LEU A 113 -16.93 -7.25 -3.12
C LEU A 113 -18.11 -6.80 -4.01
N GLY A 114 -18.14 -7.24 -5.28
CA GLY A 114 -19.25 -6.96 -6.20
C GLY A 114 -19.07 -5.73 -7.08
N HIS A 115 -17.96 -4.97 -6.95
CA HIS A 115 -17.68 -3.84 -7.84
C HIS A 115 -17.37 -4.31 -9.26
N ARG A 116 -17.90 -3.61 -10.26
CA ARG A 116 -17.72 -3.93 -11.69
C ARG A 116 -17.11 -2.80 -12.50
N ASP A 117 -16.52 -1.82 -11.82
CA ASP A 117 -15.95 -0.59 -12.38
C ASP A 117 -14.46 -0.70 -12.77
N HIS A 118 -13.93 -1.93 -12.90
CA HIS A 118 -12.50 -2.15 -13.21
C HIS A 118 -12.07 -1.52 -14.53
N ALA A 119 -12.96 -1.45 -15.54
CA ALA A 119 -12.62 -0.84 -16.83
C ALA A 119 -12.42 0.68 -16.70
N SER A 120 -13.30 1.39 -16.00
CA SER A 120 -13.15 2.83 -15.76
C SER A 120 -11.96 3.12 -14.86
N THR A 121 -11.72 2.31 -13.83
CA THR A 121 -10.54 2.42 -12.96
C THR A 121 -9.24 2.21 -13.74
N MET A 122 -9.22 1.28 -14.71
CA MET A 122 -8.09 1.05 -15.60
C MET A 122 -7.77 2.31 -16.42
N GLU A 123 -8.78 2.98 -16.98
CA GLU A 123 -8.57 4.22 -17.72
C GLU A 123 -8.07 5.35 -16.83
N GLU A 124 -8.52 5.44 -15.56
CA GLU A 124 -7.98 6.39 -14.56
C GLU A 124 -6.48 6.13 -14.33
N VAL A 125 -6.07 4.86 -14.17
CA VAL A 125 -4.66 4.47 -14.01
C VAL A 125 -3.86 4.79 -15.27
N TYR A 126 -4.40 4.55 -16.46
CA TYR A 126 -3.74 4.88 -17.72
C TYR A 126 -3.61 6.39 -17.95
N ALA A 127 -4.55 7.19 -17.44
CA ALA A 127 -4.44 8.65 -17.47
C ALA A 127 -3.28 9.14 -16.60
N LEU A 128 -3.03 8.50 -15.44
CA LEU A 128 -1.89 8.80 -14.57
C LEU A 128 -0.56 8.28 -15.15
N PHE A 129 -0.59 7.12 -15.80
CA PHE A 129 0.60 6.43 -16.35
C PHE A 129 0.39 6.07 -17.82
N PRO A 130 0.45 7.03 -18.77
CA PRO A 130 0.20 6.76 -20.20
C PRO A 130 1.09 5.68 -20.80
N ARG A 131 2.33 5.55 -20.32
CA ARG A 131 3.27 4.50 -20.77
C ARG A 131 2.76 3.08 -20.50
N LEU A 132 1.98 2.88 -19.44
CA LEU A 132 1.36 1.58 -19.16
C LEU A 132 0.30 1.24 -20.22
N LYS A 133 -0.47 2.23 -20.70
CA LYS A 133 -1.46 2.05 -21.77
C LYS A 133 -0.78 1.69 -23.09
N GLU A 134 0.29 2.40 -23.46
CA GLU A 134 1.08 2.13 -24.68
C GLU A 134 1.61 0.69 -24.69
N ARG A 135 2.01 0.17 -23.53
CA ARG A 135 2.65 -1.13 -23.35
C ARG A 135 1.74 -2.20 -22.74
N ARG A 136 0.42 -1.98 -22.76
CA ARG A 136 -0.55 -2.83 -22.04
C ARG A 136 -0.45 -4.33 -22.32
N LYS A 137 -0.04 -4.71 -23.53
CA LYS A 137 0.14 -6.11 -23.97
C LYS A 137 1.55 -6.66 -23.76
N GLN A 138 2.50 -5.82 -23.32
CA GLN A 138 3.89 -6.23 -23.08
C GLN A 138 3.98 -7.01 -21.76
N ALA A 139 4.85 -8.03 -21.70
CA ALA A 139 5.15 -8.75 -20.47
C ALA A 139 5.86 -7.84 -19.47
N ALA A 140 5.40 -7.82 -18.22
CA ALA A 140 5.92 -6.92 -17.18
C ALA A 140 7.41 -7.11 -16.90
N GLY A 141 7.92 -8.33 -17.05
CA GLY A 141 9.34 -8.64 -16.86
C GLY A 141 10.28 -7.93 -17.84
N THR A 142 9.78 -7.53 -19.03
CA THR A 142 10.57 -6.86 -20.09
C THR A 142 10.59 -5.32 -19.94
N MET A 143 9.89 -4.78 -18.95
CA MET A 143 9.81 -3.34 -18.71
C MET A 143 11.04 -2.83 -17.96
N SER A 144 11.36 -1.54 -18.15
CA SER A 144 12.40 -0.86 -17.36
C SER A 144 12.06 -0.80 -15.87
N GLY A 145 13.06 -0.51 -15.03
CA GLY A 145 12.85 -0.39 -13.58
C GLY A 145 11.80 0.68 -13.21
N GLY A 146 11.81 1.84 -13.87
CA GLY A 146 10.84 2.90 -13.67
C GLY A 146 9.42 2.51 -14.12
N GLU A 147 9.29 1.85 -15.27
CA GLU A 147 7.99 1.36 -15.76
C GLU A 147 7.41 0.29 -14.84
N ARG A 148 8.25 -0.62 -14.31
CA ARG A 148 7.82 -1.59 -13.30
C ARG A 148 7.35 -0.92 -12.01
N GLN A 149 7.97 0.21 -11.61
CA GLN A 149 7.50 0.98 -10.46
C GLN A 149 6.13 1.59 -10.73
N MET A 150 5.93 2.20 -11.90
CA MET A 150 4.62 2.73 -12.33
C MET A 150 3.56 1.61 -12.34
N LEU A 151 3.91 0.42 -12.83
CA LEU A 151 3.00 -0.72 -12.87
C LEU A 151 2.62 -1.21 -11.46
N ALA A 152 3.57 -1.28 -10.53
CA ALA A 152 3.29 -1.67 -9.15
C ALA A 152 2.34 -0.68 -8.46
N VAL A 153 2.58 0.62 -8.61
CA VAL A 153 1.70 1.67 -8.10
C VAL A 153 0.34 1.63 -8.81
N GLY A 154 0.33 1.50 -10.13
CA GLY A 154 -0.91 1.37 -10.92
C GLY A 154 -1.76 0.19 -10.48
N ARG A 155 -1.14 -0.98 -10.24
CA ARG A 155 -1.82 -2.17 -9.71
C ARG A 155 -2.46 -1.90 -8.34
N ALA A 156 -1.76 -1.20 -7.46
CA ALA A 156 -2.30 -0.81 -6.16
C ALA A 156 -3.50 0.14 -6.30
N LEU A 157 -3.43 1.12 -7.21
CA LEU A 157 -4.52 2.07 -7.48
C LEU A 157 -5.77 1.41 -8.05
N MET A 158 -5.67 0.28 -8.76
CA MET A 158 -6.83 -0.51 -9.20
C MET A 158 -7.71 -0.97 -8.04
N GLY A 159 -7.14 -1.10 -6.83
CA GLY A 159 -7.88 -1.36 -5.59
C GLY A 159 -8.66 -0.17 -5.05
N LYS A 160 -8.49 1.04 -5.60
CA LYS A 160 -9.03 2.32 -5.07
C LYS A 160 -8.77 2.45 -3.57
N PRO A 161 -7.51 2.40 -3.13
CA PRO A 161 -7.17 2.41 -1.71
C PRO A 161 -7.53 3.76 -1.06
N LYS A 162 -7.93 3.73 0.21
CA LYS A 162 -8.08 4.93 1.06
C LYS A 162 -6.70 5.45 1.51
N LEU A 163 -5.76 4.53 1.70
CA LEU A 163 -4.37 4.84 2.04
C LEU A 163 -3.43 3.92 1.26
N LEU A 164 -2.51 4.52 0.53
CA LEU A 164 -1.45 3.84 -0.18
C LEU A 164 -0.12 4.08 0.51
N MET A 165 0.53 3.01 0.93
CA MET A 165 1.90 3.04 1.47
C MET A 165 2.87 2.56 0.40
N LEU A 166 4.00 3.27 0.27
CA LEU A 166 5.08 2.94 -0.68
C LEU A 166 6.37 2.73 0.12
N ASP A 167 7.00 1.56 -0.04
CA ASP A 167 8.29 1.23 0.57
C ASP A 167 9.44 1.35 -0.41
#